data_3b0609cebc458f303346494b0394c95c
#
_entry.id   3b0609cebc458f303346494b0394c95c
#
_cell.length_a   1.000
_cell.length_b   1.000
_cell.length_c   1.000
_cell.angle_alpha   90.00
_cell.angle_beta   90.00
_cell.angle_gamma   90.00
#
_symmetry.space_group_name_H-M   'P 1'
#
loop_
_entity.id
_entity.type
_entity.pdbx_description
1 polymer ?
#
loop_
_entity_poly.entity_id
_entity_poly.type
_entity_poly.pdbx_seq_one_letter_code
_entity_poly.pdbx_strand_id
1 'polypeptide(L)'
;MFGKLWQHNLHELNASDERGIDVVRGKIKEFARTAPLGEKGFKIIFLDEADALTGAAQAALRRTMEKYSRTCRFVMSCNFSSKIIDPIQSRCAVFRFRPIKAEDLEKYLKFVASKESVKVTKEAFESLTYLAQGDLRLSLIHI
;
A
#
# COMPACT_ATOMS: atom_id res chain seq x y z
N MET A 1 9.10 -11.83 -9.62
CA MET A 1 7.91 -12.71 -9.63
C MET A 1 7.32 -12.84 -11.03
N PHE A 2 7.03 -11.76 -11.75
CA PHE A 2 6.44 -11.76 -13.11
C PHE A 2 7.44 -11.45 -14.24
N GLY A 3 8.72 -11.28 -13.95
CA GLY A 3 9.75 -10.92 -14.93
C GLY A 3 9.38 -9.66 -15.72
N LYS A 4 9.62 -9.65 -17.03
CA LYS A 4 9.30 -8.52 -17.94
C LYS A 4 7.80 -8.26 -18.10
N LEU A 5 6.93 -9.20 -17.73
CA LEU A 5 5.46 -9.10 -17.87
C LEU A 5 4.76 -8.54 -16.63
N TRP A 6 5.51 -8.01 -15.65
CA TRP A 6 4.94 -7.54 -14.39
C TRP A 6 3.91 -6.41 -14.59
N GLN A 7 4.15 -5.49 -15.52
CA GLN A 7 3.25 -4.37 -15.82
C GLN A 7 1.85 -4.81 -16.27
N HIS A 8 1.75 -5.93 -16.98
CA HIS A 8 0.47 -6.47 -17.43
C HIS A 8 -0.28 -7.24 -16.34
N ASN A 9 0.43 -7.70 -15.33
CA ASN A 9 -0.12 -8.53 -14.25
C ASN A 9 -0.28 -7.76 -12.91
N LEU A 10 0.10 -6.50 -12.86
CA LEU A 10 -0.08 -5.61 -11.70
C LEU A 10 -0.93 -4.42 -12.11
N HIS A 11 -1.95 -4.14 -11.31
CA HIS A 11 -2.78 -2.94 -11.43
C HIS A 11 -2.77 -2.20 -10.10
N GLU A 12 -2.24 -0.99 -10.13
CA GLU A 12 -2.16 -0.11 -8.96
C GLU A 12 -3.20 0.98 -9.05
N LEU A 13 -3.93 1.20 -7.98
CA LEU A 13 -4.94 2.23 -7.84
C LEU A 13 -4.80 2.89 -6.47
N ASN A 14 -4.88 4.22 -6.43
CA ASN A 14 -5.04 4.94 -5.19
C ASN A 14 -6.53 5.17 -4.91
N ALA A 15 -7.04 4.62 -3.81
CA ALA A 15 -8.45 4.71 -3.46
C ALA A 15 -8.86 6.09 -2.96
N SER A 16 -7.91 6.98 -2.63
CA SER A 16 -8.23 8.38 -2.30
C SER A 16 -8.60 9.19 -3.54
N ASP A 17 -8.00 8.88 -4.69
CA ASP A 17 -8.31 9.53 -5.95
C ASP A 17 -9.60 8.97 -6.58
N GLU A 18 -9.80 7.67 -6.47
CA GLU A 18 -10.88 6.93 -7.12
C GLU A 18 -11.65 6.04 -6.12
N ARG A 19 -12.42 6.66 -5.23
CA ARG A 19 -13.09 6.01 -4.08
C ARG A 19 -14.50 5.45 -4.33
N GLY A 20 -15.04 5.67 -5.54
CA GLY A 20 -16.42 5.33 -5.88
C GLY A 20 -16.62 3.87 -6.25
N ILE A 21 -17.89 3.42 -6.18
CA ILE A 21 -18.29 2.07 -6.58
C ILE A 21 -18.00 1.77 -8.07
N ASP A 22 -18.02 2.81 -8.93
CA ASP A 22 -17.83 2.66 -10.37
C ASP A 22 -16.40 2.22 -10.72
N VAL A 23 -15.42 2.63 -9.93
CA VAL A 23 -14.02 2.16 -10.08
C VAL A 23 -13.93 0.65 -9.86
N VAL A 24 -14.61 0.16 -8.83
CA VAL A 24 -14.62 -1.28 -8.52
C VAL A 24 -15.38 -2.07 -9.59
N ARG A 25 -16.51 -1.56 -10.07
CA ARG A 25 -17.33 -2.19 -11.10
C ARG A 25 -16.71 -2.13 -12.49
N GLY A 26 -16.01 -1.06 -12.81
CA GLY A 26 -15.25 -0.88 -14.05
C GLY A 26 -13.83 -1.44 -13.95
N LYS A 27 -12.86 -0.57 -13.69
CA LYS A 27 -11.41 -0.84 -13.75
C LYS A 27 -10.98 -2.12 -13.02
N ILE A 28 -11.37 -2.26 -11.75
CA ILE A 28 -10.94 -3.41 -10.92
C ILE A 28 -11.54 -4.71 -11.46
N LYS A 29 -12.83 -4.72 -11.76
CA LYS A 29 -13.53 -5.91 -12.25
C LYS A 29 -13.06 -6.30 -13.65
N GLU A 30 -12.86 -5.36 -14.55
CA GLU A 30 -12.34 -5.62 -15.90
C GLU A 30 -10.95 -6.22 -15.85
N PHE A 31 -10.06 -5.64 -15.08
CA PHE A 31 -8.73 -6.19 -14.88
C PHE A 31 -8.79 -7.59 -14.26
N ALA A 32 -9.57 -7.81 -13.22
CA ALA A 32 -9.69 -9.12 -12.57
C ALA A 32 -10.26 -10.21 -13.51
N ARG A 33 -11.12 -9.83 -14.47
CA ARG A 33 -11.76 -10.75 -15.43
C ARG A 33 -10.83 -11.26 -16.52
N THR A 34 -9.86 -10.46 -16.93
CA THR A 34 -8.93 -10.85 -17.99
C THR A 34 -7.93 -11.89 -17.49
N ALA A 35 -7.51 -12.81 -18.37
CA ALA A 35 -6.53 -13.82 -18.00
C ALA A 35 -5.15 -13.20 -17.66
N PRO A 36 -4.41 -13.80 -16.71
CA PRO A 36 -3.03 -13.40 -16.46
C PRO A 36 -2.13 -13.72 -17.66
N LEU A 37 -1.13 -12.88 -17.91
CA LEU A 37 -0.12 -13.12 -18.94
C LEU A 37 1.08 -13.86 -18.34
N GLY A 38 1.54 -14.90 -19.05
CA GLY A 38 2.68 -15.73 -18.65
C GLY A 38 2.30 -16.91 -17.75
N GLU A 39 3.32 -17.61 -17.26
CA GLU A 39 3.17 -18.92 -16.58
C GLU A 39 2.62 -18.84 -15.13
N LYS A 40 2.60 -17.65 -14.51
CA LYS A 40 2.29 -17.52 -13.06
C LYS A 40 0.82 -17.71 -12.70
N GLY A 41 -0.10 -17.68 -13.65
CA GLY A 41 -1.50 -18.05 -13.44
C GLY A 41 -2.33 -17.08 -12.57
N PHE A 42 -1.80 -15.92 -12.13
CA PHE A 42 -2.54 -14.90 -11.38
C PHE A 42 -2.04 -13.49 -11.63
N LYS A 43 -2.88 -12.50 -11.32
CA LYS A 43 -2.58 -11.07 -11.36
C LYS A 43 -2.67 -10.47 -9.96
N ILE A 44 -2.16 -9.27 -9.80
CA ILE A 44 -2.23 -8.52 -8.56
C ILE A 44 -2.96 -7.20 -8.79
N ILE A 45 -3.91 -6.90 -7.94
CA ILE A 45 -4.49 -5.56 -7.78
C ILE A 45 -3.98 -5.01 -6.45
N PHE A 46 -3.27 -3.89 -6.52
CA PHE A 46 -2.84 -3.13 -5.36
C PHE A 46 -3.73 -1.90 -5.18
N LEU A 47 -4.35 -1.79 -4.02
CA LEU A 47 -5.19 -0.66 -3.63
C LEU A 47 -4.50 0.09 -2.51
N ASP A 48 -3.94 1.24 -2.83
CA ASP A 48 -3.37 2.14 -1.85
C ASP A 48 -4.48 2.98 -1.19
N GLU A 49 -4.31 3.30 0.09
CA GLU A 49 -5.28 4.05 0.89
C GLU A 49 -6.71 3.45 0.84
N ALA A 50 -6.82 2.12 0.89
CA ALA A 50 -8.08 1.40 0.71
C ALA A 50 -9.18 1.80 1.73
N ASP A 51 -8.81 2.39 2.86
CA ASP A 51 -9.72 2.97 3.85
C ASP A 51 -10.44 4.26 3.38
N ALA A 52 -10.04 4.82 2.22
CA ALA A 52 -10.75 5.91 1.56
C ALA A 52 -11.94 5.42 0.69
N LEU A 53 -12.03 4.12 0.37
CA LEU A 53 -13.14 3.56 -0.39
C LEU A 53 -14.47 3.76 0.34
N THR A 54 -15.51 4.15 -0.41
CA THR A 54 -16.88 4.20 0.13
C THR A 54 -17.37 2.81 0.55
N GLY A 55 -18.30 2.74 1.49
CA GLY A 55 -18.88 1.46 1.93
C GLY A 55 -19.49 0.65 0.78
N ALA A 56 -20.14 1.33 -0.18
CA ALA A 56 -20.68 0.69 -1.38
C ALA A 56 -19.58 0.12 -2.30
N ALA A 57 -18.46 0.83 -2.43
CA ALA A 57 -17.29 0.37 -3.17
C ALA A 57 -16.66 -0.86 -2.50
N GLN A 58 -16.51 -0.84 -1.18
CA GLN A 58 -16.00 -1.96 -0.41
C GLN A 58 -16.90 -3.20 -0.53
N ALA A 59 -18.22 -3.04 -0.47
CA ALA A 59 -19.17 -4.14 -0.66
C ALA A 59 -19.08 -4.75 -2.07
N ALA A 60 -18.87 -3.92 -3.10
CA ALA A 60 -18.63 -4.39 -4.46
C ALA A 60 -17.27 -5.08 -4.61
N LEU A 61 -16.22 -4.53 -3.98
CA LEU A 61 -14.89 -5.11 -3.96
C LEU A 61 -14.88 -6.51 -3.35
N ARG A 62 -15.57 -6.70 -2.22
CA ARG A 62 -15.74 -8.03 -1.60
C ARG A 62 -16.23 -9.06 -2.61
N ARG A 63 -17.30 -8.74 -3.36
CA ARG A 63 -17.85 -9.65 -4.38
C ARG A 63 -16.86 -9.94 -5.51
N THR A 64 -16.09 -8.95 -5.90
CA THR A 64 -15.03 -9.09 -6.92
C THR A 64 -13.90 -9.99 -6.41
N MET A 65 -13.46 -9.83 -5.17
CA MET A 65 -12.46 -10.68 -4.53
C MET A 65 -12.93 -12.15 -4.48
N GLU A 66 -14.15 -12.40 -4.07
CA GLU A 66 -14.73 -13.76 -4.02
C GLU A 66 -14.76 -14.42 -5.40
N LYS A 67 -15.21 -13.66 -6.41
CA LYS A 67 -15.40 -14.19 -7.77
C LYS A 67 -14.09 -14.51 -8.48
N TYR A 68 -13.05 -13.70 -8.27
CA TYR A 68 -11.78 -13.77 -9.02
C TYR A 68 -10.59 -14.23 -8.17
N SER A 69 -10.83 -14.86 -7.02
CA SER A 69 -9.79 -15.32 -6.10
C SER A 69 -8.78 -16.29 -6.71
N ARG A 70 -9.15 -17.01 -7.77
CA ARG A 70 -8.24 -17.94 -8.48
C ARG A 70 -7.26 -17.23 -9.39
N THR A 71 -7.69 -16.17 -10.07
CA THR A 71 -6.94 -15.48 -11.12
C THR A 71 -6.35 -14.14 -10.66
N CYS A 72 -6.82 -13.60 -9.55
CA CYS A 72 -6.39 -12.31 -9.04
C CYS A 72 -6.13 -12.34 -7.54
N ARG A 73 -5.05 -11.68 -7.10
CA ARG A 73 -4.73 -11.43 -5.69
C ARG A 73 -4.90 -9.95 -5.41
N PHE A 74 -5.47 -9.66 -4.25
CA PHE A 74 -5.71 -8.29 -3.82
C PHE A 74 -4.76 -7.95 -2.69
N VAL A 75 -4.03 -6.87 -2.85
CA VAL A 75 -3.17 -6.28 -1.82
C VAL A 75 -3.75 -4.90 -1.52
N MET A 76 -3.96 -4.61 -0.25
CA MET A 76 -4.54 -3.33 0.19
C MET A 76 -3.64 -2.73 1.26
N SER A 77 -3.30 -1.46 1.13
CA SER A 77 -2.72 -0.66 2.21
C SER A 77 -3.80 0.23 2.83
N CYS A 78 -3.72 0.47 4.11
CA CYS A 78 -4.60 1.40 4.81
C CYS A 78 -3.94 1.92 6.08
N ASN A 79 -4.30 3.13 6.49
CA ASN A 79 -3.87 3.70 7.76
C ASN A 79 -4.81 3.26 8.90
N PHE A 80 -6.11 3.11 8.62
CA PHE A 80 -7.13 2.78 9.60
C PHE A 80 -7.87 1.49 9.20
N SER A 81 -7.44 0.37 9.74
CA SER A 81 -8.11 -0.92 9.47
C SER A 81 -9.58 -0.95 9.91
N SER A 82 -9.96 -0.13 10.90
CA SER A 82 -11.36 0.01 11.35
C SER A 82 -12.31 0.58 10.29
N LYS A 83 -11.78 1.26 9.27
CA LYS A 83 -12.58 1.74 8.13
C LYS A 83 -12.80 0.70 7.03
N ILE A 84 -12.09 -0.42 7.09
CA ILE A 84 -12.28 -1.55 6.18
C ILE A 84 -13.37 -2.45 6.76
N ILE A 85 -14.39 -2.77 5.98
CA ILE A 85 -15.50 -3.62 6.43
C ILE A 85 -15.03 -5.02 6.81
N ASP A 86 -15.60 -5.60 7.87
CA ASP A 86 -15.24 -6.93 8.38
C ASP A 86 -15.25 -8.04 7.31
N PRO A 87 -16.22 -8.04 6.36
CA PRO A 87 -16.21 -9.05 5.30
C PRO A 87 -15.00 -9.02 4.37
N ILE A 88 -14.31 -7.89 4.24
CA ILE A 88 -13.03 -7.79 3.53
C ILE A 88 -11.89 -8.25 4.43
N GLN A 89 -11.83 -7.74 5.67
CA GLN A 89 -10.78 -8.10 6.62
C GLN A 89 -10.69 -9.60 6.85
N SER A 90 -11.83 -10.28 6.98
CA SER A 90 -11.90 -11.75 7.18
C SER A 90 -11.36 -12.57 5.99
N ARG A 91 -11.18 -11.97 4.83
CA ARG A 91 -10.65 -12.60 3.60
C ARG A 91 -9.20 -12.25 3.31
N CYS A 92 -8.57 -11.45 4.17
CA CYS A 92 -7.21 -10.97 3.99
C CYS A 92 -6.31 -11.47 5.12
N ALA A 93 -5.06 -11.75 4.80
CA ALA A 93 -4.01 -11.82 5.80
C ALA A 93 -3.64 -10.39 6.21
N VAL A 94 -3.84 -10.06 7.48
CA VAL A 94 -3.61 -8.70 7.99
C VAL A 94 -2.20 -8.59 8.55
N PHE A 95 -1.39 -7.71 7.95
CA PHE A 95 -0.06 -7.35 8.42
C PHE A 95 -0.10 -5.97 9.06
N ARG A 96 0.26 -5.89 10.33
CA ARG A 96 0.30 -4.62 11.07
C ARG A 96 1.73 -4.11 11.16
N PHE A 97 1.99 -2.98 10.54
CA PHE A 97 3.27 -2.29 10.63
C PHE A 97 3.29 -1.38 11.86
N ARG A 98 4.37 -1.43 12.60
CA ARG A 98 4.61 -0.56 13.75
C ARG A 98 5.47 0.63 13.32
N PRO A 99 5.41 1.76 14.04
CA PRO A 99 6.36 2.85 13.85
C PRO A 99 7.81 2.35 13.90
N ILE A 100 8.68 2.95 13.11
CA ILE A 100 10.10 2.60 13.06
C ILE A 100 10.75 2.97 14.40
N LYS A 101 11.60 2.09 14.93
CA LYS A 101 12.35 2.39 16.16
C LYS A 101 13.31 3.55 15.94
N ALA A 102 13.49 4.37 16.96
CA ALA A 102 14.37 5.55 16.92
C ALA A 102 15.79 5.23 16.42
N GLU A 103 16.37 4.11 16.87
CA GLU A 103 17.71 3.67 16.47
C GLU A 103 17.81 3.34 14.97
N ASP A 104 16.79 2.70 14.42
CA ASP A 104 16.76 2.33 12.99
C ASP A 104 16.46 3.55 12.11
N LEU A 105 15.60 4.45 12.61
CA LEU A 105 15.31 5.73 11.97
C LEU A 105 16.58 6.59 11.87
N GLU A 106 17.33 6.72 12.96
CA GLU A 106 18.59 7.47 13.00
C GLU A 106 19.63 6.90 12.04
N LYS A 107 19.80 5.56 11.99
CA LYS A 107 20.70 4.91 11.04
C LYS A 107 20.35 5.25 9.59
N TYR A 108 19.05 5.20 9.27
CA TYR A 108 18.59 5.49 7.92
C TYR A 108 18.77 6.96 7.56
N LEU A 109 18.47 7.88 8.47
CA LEU A 109 18.69 9.32 8.28
C LEU A 109 20.16 9.65 8.05
N LYS A 110 21.07 9.04 8.81
CA LYS A 110 22.53 9.16 8.59
C LYS A 110 22.94 8.66 7.22
N PHE A 111 22.38 7.52 6.79
CA PHE A 111 22.65 7.01 5.44
C PHE A 111 22.19 7.98 4.36
N VAL A 112 20.97 8.51 4.44
CA VAL A 112 20.44 9.48 3.46
C VAL A 112 21.28 10.76 3.49
N ALA A 113 21.52 11.36 4.65
CA ALA A 113 22.34 12.56 4.78
C ALA A 113 23.74 12.40 4.15
N SER A 114 24.37 11.23 4.34
CA SER A 114 25.67 10.92 3.72
C SER A 114 25.60 10.84 2.20
N LYS A 115 24.48 10.34 1.63
CA LYS A 115 24.28 10.23 0.18
C LYS A 115 24.00 11.59 -0.47
N GLU A 116 23.24 12.42 0.22
CA GLU A 116 22.89 13.77 -0.24
C GLU A 116 23.98 14.81 0.13
N SER A 117 25.10 14.37 0.74
CA SER A 117 26.21 15.25 1.18
C SER A 117 25.77 16.36 2.16
N VAL A 118 24.73 16.09 2.96
CA VAL A 118 24.23 17.00 3.99
C VAL A 118 24.94 16.71 5.31
N LYS A 119 25.46 17.75 5.96
CA LYS A 119 26.05 17.66 7.29
C LYS A 119 24.98 17.91 8.35
N VAL A 120 24.68 16.90 9.13
CA VAL A 120 23.68 16.97 10.21
C VAL A 120 24.39 16.71 11.55
N THR A 121 24.16 17.57 12.54
CA THR A 121 24.73 17.38 13.88
C THR A 121 24.00 16.28 14.65
N LYS A 122 24.58 15.80 15.75
CA LYS A 122 23.96 14.79 16.58
C LYS A 122 22.65 15.28 17.20
N GLU A 123 22.63 16.51 17.68
CA GLU A 123 21.47 17.17 18.28
C GLU A 123 20.33 17.32 17.26
N ALA A 124 20.66 17.59 15.99
CA ALA A 124 19.67 17.66 14.92
C ALA A 124 19.06 16.28 14.63
N PHE A 125 19.84 15.19 14.62
CA PHE A 125 19.31 13.83 14.49
C PHE A 125 18.39 13.44 15.65
N GLU A 126 18.75 13.79 16.89
CA GLU A 126 17.92 13.54 18.05
C GLU A 126 16.58 14.30 17.95
N SER A 127 16.62 15.57 17.54
CA SER A 127 15.42 16.38 17.32
C SER A 127 14.53 15.84 16.20
N LEU A 128 15.11 15.45 15.07
CA LEU A 128 14.39 14.85 13.94
C LEU A 128 13.72 13.53 14.35
N THR A 129 14.44 12.68 15.07
CA THR A 129 13.91 11.40 15.55
C THR A 129 12.76 11.59 16.52
N TYR A 130 12.87 12.57 17.42
CA TYR A 130 11.81 12.92 18.37
C TYR A 130 10.55 13.44 17.68
N LEU A 131 10.69 14.36 16.72
CA LEU A 131 9.57 14.96 15.98
C LEU A 131 8.89 13.94 15.05
N ALA A 132 9.66 13.05 14.43
CA ALA A 132 9.15 12.08 13.47
C ALA A 132 8.32 10.96 14.13
N GLN A 133 8.52 10.65 15.40
CA GLN A 133 7.79 9.60 16.14
C GLN A 133 7.68 8.27 15.40
N GLY A 134 8.71 7.92 14.63
CA GLY A 134 8.75 6.69 13.81
C GLY A 134 8.16 6.84 12.41
N ASP A 135 7.76 8.04 11.98
CA ASP A 135 7.37 8.35 10.60
C ASP A 135 8.61 8.76 9.79
N LEU A 136 9.05 7.86 8.91
CA LEU A 136 10.22 8.09 8.07
C LEU A 136 10.00 9.23 7.06
N ARG A 137 8.81 9.38 6.50
CA ARG A 137 8.50 10.45 5.54
C ARG A 137 8.62 11.81 6.21
N LEU A 138 8.06 11.97 7.41
CA LEU A 138 8.12 13.21 8.16
C LEU A 138 9.57 13.56 8.52
N SER A 139 10.40 12.58 8.88
CA SER A 139 11.81 12.81 9.19
C SER A 139 12.66 13.24 7.98
N LEU A 140 12.31 12.80 6.78
CA LEU A 140 13.04 13.14 5.55
C LEU A 140 12.68 14.52 5.00
N ILE A 141 11.47 15.02 5.25
CA ILE A 141 11.05 16.37 4.82
C ILE A 141 11.95 17.46 5.43
N HIS A 142 12.54 17.20 6.58
CA HIS A 142 13.38 18.16 7.31
C HIS A 142 14.88 18.03 7.03
N ILE A 143 15.30 17.09 6.20
CA ILE A 143 16.66 16.96 5.69
C ILE A 143 16.79 17.64 4.33
#